data_5eaf2f2f82cf7b84e89e15915b0bc0bb
#
_entry.id   5eaf2f2f82cf7b84e89e15915b0bc0bb
#
_cell.length_a   1.000
_cell.length_b   1.000
_cell.length_c   1.000
_cell.angle_alpha   90.00
_cell.angle_beta   90.00
_cell.angle_gamma   90.00
#
_symmetry.space_group_name_H-M   'P 1'
#
loop_
_entity.id
_entity.type
_entity.pdbx_description
1 polymer ?
#
loop_
_entity_poly.entity_id
_entity_poly.type
_entity_poly.pdbx_seq_one_letter_code
_entity_poly.pdbx_strand_id
1 'polypeptide(L)'
;MGHYSAINDIICGMREVEYDRTAAVNYAEQWALGRNPAYYDFSGLGGDCTSFVSQCLYAGSGIMNYPDWYYRSSYDRSPSWAGVDELYAFLVANEGVGPYAIETGEEQMRLGDVIQLGRQDGTWYHTLLVVETQPVIYVAAHTNDAFMRPLYSYDFAMARYLHIDGVRVW
;
A
#
# COMPACT_ATOMS: atom_id res chain seq x y z
N MET A 1 -8.47 -11.65 -29.24
CA MET A 1 -8.68 -11.74 -27.78
C MET A 1 -8.90 -10.39 -27.09
N GLY A 2 -8.95 -9.27 -27.82
CA GLY A 2 -9.06 -7.91 -27.26
C GLY A 2 -10.47 -7.35 -27.07
N HIS A 3 -11.52 -8.06 -27.43
CA HIS A 3 -12.90 -7.51 -27.42
C HIS A 3 -13.72 -7.86 -26.17
N TYR A 4 -13.31 -8.85 -25.38
CA TYR A 4 -14.06 -9.25 -24.17
C TYR A 4 -13.77 -8.35 -22.95
N SER A 5 -12.58 -7.75 -22.86
CA SER A 5 -12.21 -6.86 -21.73
C SER A 5 -13.02 -5.56 -21.78
N ALA A 6 -13.08 -4.92 -22.93
CA ALA A 6 -13.75 -3.62 -23.09
C ALA A 6 -15.27 -3.67 -22.83
N ILE A 7 -15.91 -4.83 -23.09
CA ILE A 7 -17.35 -4.99 -22.89
C ILE A 7 -17.68 -5.15 -21.40
N ASN A 8 -16.81 -5.81 -20.63
CA ASN A 8 -16.98 -5.92 -19.18
C ASN A 8 -16.78 -4.59 -18.46
N ASP A 9 -15.83 -3.75 -18.93
CA ASP A 9 -15.57 -2.43 -18.37
C ASP A 9 -16.76 -1.49 -18.52
N ILE A 10 -17.46 -1.58 -19.65
CA ILE A 10 -18.66 -0.78 -19.94
C ILE A 10 -19.85 -1.20 -19.06
N ILE A 11 -19.98 -2.50 -18.75
CA ILE A 11 -21.10 -3.02 -17.96
C ILE A 11 -20.93 -2.69 -16.47
N CYS A 12 -19.68 -2.54 -16.00
CA CYS A 12 -19.38 -2.29 -14.58
C CYS A 12 -19.25 -0.81 -14.23
N GLY A 13 -19.15 0.08 -15.22
CA GLY A 13 -18.96 1.53 -15.02
C GLY A 13 -17.58 1.90 -14.47
N MET A 14 -16.65 0.94 -14.35
CA MET A 14 -15.28 1.16 -13.89
C MET A 14 -14.31 1.12 -15.07
N ARG A 15 -13.21 1.85 -14.94
CA ARG A 15 -12.07 1.80 -15.87
C ARG A 15 -10.77 1.65 -15.11
N GLU A 16 -9.77 1.05 -15.73
CA GLU A 16 -8.43 0.93 -15.18
C GLU A 16 -7.58 2.14 -15.55
N VAL A 17 -6.82 2.63 -14.60
CA VAL A 17 -5.83 3.70 -14.76
C VAL A 17 -4.52 3.29 -14.16
N GLU A 18 -3.44 3.95 -14.57
CA GLU A 18 -2.15 3.72 -13.97
C GLU A 18 -2.10 4.21 -12.52
N TYR A 19 -1.41 3.46 -11.69
CA TYR A 19 -1.03 3.87 -10.34
C TYR A 19 0.09 4.92 -10.44
N ASP A 20 -0.15 6.11 -9.87
CA ASP A 20 0.85 7.19 -9.87
C ASP A 20 1.94 6.92 -8.82
N ARG A 21 2.97 6.21 -9.24
CA ARG A 21 4.08 5.80 -8.39
C ARG A 21 4.87 6.98 -7.86
N THR A 22 5.03 8.02 -8.67
CA THR A 22 5.71 9.24 -8.28
C THR A 22 4.95 9.96 -7.16
N ALA A 23 3.63 10.07 -7.26
CA ALA A 23 2.80 10.68 -6.22
C ALA A 23 2.90 9.90 -4.89
N ALA A 24 2.88 8.56 -4.94
CA ALA A 24 3.02 7.73 -3.76
C ALA A 24 4.39 7.92 -3.07
N VAL A 25 5.48 7.92 -3.83
CA VAL A 25 6.83 8.11 -3.31
C VAL A 25 7.03 9.54 -2.79
N ASN A 26 6.51 10.55 -3.49
CA ASN A 26 6.57 11.94 -3.03
C ASN A 26 5.83 12.13 -1.70
N TYR A 27 4.68 11.48 -1.54
CA TYR A 27 3.97 11.47 -0.26
C TYR A 27 4.83 10.85 0.85
N ALA A 28 5.45 9.70 0.58
CA ALA A 28 6.35 9.04 1.53
C ALA A 28 7.53 9.96 1.92
N GLU A 29 8.16 10.61 0.95
CA GLU A 29 9.27 11.53 1.21
C GLU A 29 8.83 12.67 2.14
N GLN A 30 7.64 13.21 1.93
CA GLN A 30 7.13 14.31 2.74
C GLN A 30 6.81 13.90 4.18
N TRP A 31 6.27 12.68 4.39
CA TRP A 31 5.64 12.30 5.64
C TRP A 31 6.26 11.11 6.39
N ALA A 32 7.27 10.44 5.81
CA ALA A 32 7.88 9.29 6.46
C ALA A 32 8.50 9.62 7.83
N LEU A 33 9.06 10.79 7.99
CA LEU A 33 9.72 11.24 9.23
C LEU A 33 8.82 12.19 10.06
N GLY A 34 7.55 12.27 9.72
CA GLY A 34 6.57 13.09 10.42
C GLY A 34 5.17 12.53 10.31
N ARG A 35 4.18 13.36 10.62
CA ARG A 35 2.76 12.96 10.59
C ARG A 35 1.94 14.00 9.85
N ASN A 36 1.17 13.55 8.86
CA ASN A 36 0.17 14.38 8.19
C ASN A 36 -1.02 14.58 9.15
N PRO A 37 -1.33 15.82 9.53
CA PRO A 37 -2.41 16.09 10.49
C PRO A 37 -3.81 15.75 9.98
N ALA A 38 -3.98 15.47 8.68
CA ALA A 38 -5.24 14.99 8.13
C ALA A 38 -5.60 13.56 8.58
N TYR A 39 -4.62 12.81 9.10
CA TYR A 39 -4.79 11.42 9.52
C TYR A 39 -4.46 11.25 11.00
N TYR A 40 -5.19 10.34 11.66
CA TYR A 40 -4.88 9.96 13.02
C TYR A 40 -3.55 9.19 13.08
N ASP A 41 -2.72 9.50 14.07
CA ASP A 41 -1.48 8.75 14.34
C ASP A 41 -1.80 7.52 15.20
N PHE A 42 -1.69 6.35 14.59
CA PHE A 42 -1.98 5.06 15.24
C PHE A 42 -0.81 4.51 16.04
N SER A 43 0.27 5.24 16.24
CA SER A 43 1.45 4.76 16.98
C SER A 43 1.12 4.27 18.38
N GLY A 44 0.11 4.83 19.02
CA GLY A 44 -0.40 4.41 20.32
C GLY A 44 -1.44 3.27 20.29
N LEU A 45 -1.87 2.82 19.11
CA LEU A 45 -2.94 1.82 18.90
C LEU A 45 -2.48 0.70 17.97
N GLY A 46 -1.36 0.06 18.27
CA GLY A 46 -0.84 -1.08 17.51
C GLY A 46 0.13 -0.73 16.38
N GLY A 47 0.38 0.56 16.13
CA GLY A 47 1.35 1.03 15.15
C GLY A 47 0.73 1.74 13.96
N ASP A 48 1.51 2.63 13.34
CA ASP A 48 1.08 3.52 12.24
C ASP A 48 1.61 3.07 10.87
N CYS A 49 2.29 1.93 10.78
CA CYS A 49 2.97 1.51 9.56
C CYS A 49 2.01 1.28 8.38
N THR A 50 0.89 0.62 8.63
CA THR A 50 -0.08 0.32 7.56
C THR A 50 -0.91 1.54 7.19
N SER A 51 -1.33 2.36 8.15
CA SER A 51 -2.00 3.63 7.87
C SER A 51 -1.12 4.54 7.01
N PHE A 52 0.17 4.63 7.30
CA PHE A 52 1.10 5.42 6.49
C PHE A 52 1.17 4.91 5.05
N VAL A 53 1.30 3.60 4.85
CA VAL A 53 1.31 3.02 3.50
C VAL A 53 -0.02 3.22 2.79
N SER A 54 -1.15 3.09 3.49
CA SER A 54 -2.47 3.41 2.91
C SER A 54 -2.55 4.87 2.43
N GLN A 55 -1.98 5.80 3.17
CA GLN A 55 -1.89 7.22 2.76
C GLN A 55 -1.06 7.38 1.48
N CYS A 56 0.07 6.69 1.38
CA CYS A 56 0.91 6.68 0.17
C CYS A 56 0.14 6.10 -1.03
N LEU A 57 -0.54 4.98 -0.82
CA LEU A 57 -1.37 4.33 -1.84
C LEU A 57 -2.52 5.26 -2.29
N TYR A 58 -3.14 5.97 -1.37
CA TYR A 58 -4.19 6.94 -1.71
C TYR A 58 -3.62 8.10 -2.52
N ALA A 59 -2.44 8.61 -2.19
CA ALA A 59 -1.77 9.63 -2.99
C ALA A 59 -1.53 9.17 -4.43
N GLY A 60 -1.19 7.89 -4.62
CA GLY A 60 -0.93 7.32 -5.95
C GLY A 60 -2.19 6.86 -6.69
N SER A 61 -3.27 6.56 -5.99
CA SER A 61 -4.51 6.06 -6.59
C SER A 61 -5.58 7.15 -6.81
N GLY A 62 -5.58 8.19 -5.96
CA GLY A 62 -6.54 9.29 -6.04
C GLY A 62 -7.97 8.94 -5.66
N ILE A 63 -8.24 7.71 -5.25
CA ILE A 63 -9.58 7.23 -4.90
C ILE A 63 -9.49 6.21 -3.76
N MET A 64 -10.45 6.28 -2.84
CA MET A 64 -10.70 5.25 -1.83
C MET A 64 -11.78 4.30 -2.32
N ASN A 65 -11.83 3.10 -1.73
CA ASN A 65 -12.89 2.13 -1.94
C ASN A 65 -13.78 2.08 -0.71
N TYR A 66 -14.98 2.64 -0.80
CA TYR A 66 -15.99 2.51 0.25
C TYR A 66 -16.85 1.25 -0.01
N PRO A 67 -17.00 0.34 0.95
CA PRO A 67 -16.53 0.38 2.33
C PRO A 67 -15.21 -0.37 2.61
N ASP A 68 -14.50 -0.86 1.59
CA ASP A 68 -13.48 -1.90 1.79
C ASP A 68 -12.08 -1.35 2.08
N TRP A 69 -11.79 -0.12 1.66
CA TRP A 69 -10.51 0.54 1.95
C TRP A 69 -10.67 2.06 1.95
N TYR A 70 -10.85 2.63 3.14
CA TYR A 70 -11.10 4.07 3.27
C TYR A 70 -10.70 4.61 4.64
N TYR A 71 -10.55 5.93 4.71
CA TYR A 71 -10.36 6.69 5.94
C TYR A 71 -11.17 7.98 5.88
N ARG A 72 -11.99 8.24 6.90
CA ARG A 72 -12.68 9.52 7.15
C ARG A 72 -12.26 10.13 8.48
N SER A 73 -12.05 9.27 9.49
CA SER A 73 -11.60 9.67 10.83
C SER A 73 -11.01 8.46 11.56
N SER A 74 -10.46 8.70 12.75
CA SER A 74 -10.01 7.63 13.64
C SER A 74 -11.10 6.62 13.99
N TYR A 75 -12.36 7.03 13.94
CA TYR A 75 -13.53 6.21 14.28
C TYR A 75 -14.29 5.69 13.04
N ASP A 76 -14.00 6.23 11.87
CA ASP A 76 -14.68 5.87 10.62
C ASP A 76 -13.63 5.58 9.53
N ARG A 77 -13.17 4.36 9.54
CA ARG A 77 -12.21 3.81 8.58
C ARG A 77 -12.42 2.32 8.42
N SER A 78 -11.97 1.78 7.29
CA SER A 78 -11.95 0.33 7.11
C SER A 78 -10.81 -0.31 7.94
N PRO A 79 -10.96 -1.58 8.36
CA PRO A 79 -9.85 -2.33 8.96
C PRO A 79 -8.61 -2.39 8.09
N SER A 80 -8.78 -2.45 6.76
CA SER A 80 -7.71 -2.50 5.77
C SER A 80 -6.85 -1.23 5.72
N TRP A 81 -7.36 -0.08 6.22
CA TRP A 81 -6.60 1.16 6.23
C TRP A 81 -5.38 1.10 7.17
N ALA A 82 -5.52 0.45 8.32
CA ALA A 82 -4.49 0.45 9.37
C ALA A 82 -4.03 -0.94 9.81
N GLY A 83 -4.62 -2.01 9.28
CA GLY A 83 -4.28 -3.40 9.62
C GLY A 83 -3.39 -4.06 8.58
N VAL A 84 -2.32 -4.74 9.03
CA VAL A 84 -1.31 -5.38 8.15
C VAL A 84 -1.97 -6.46 7.28
N ASP A 85 -2.64 -7.43 7.90
CA ASP A 85 -3.27 -8.53 7.17
C ASP A 85 -4.48 -8.06 6.36
N GLU A 86 -5.23 -7.11 6.88
CA GLU A 86 -6.43 -6.58 6.23
C GLU A 86 -6.07 -5.79 4.97
N LEU A 87 -4.96 -5.03 4.98
CA LEU A 87 -4.49 -4.35 3.77
C LEU A 87 -4.05 -5.34 2.70
N TYR A 88 -3.32 -6.38 3.09
CA TYR A 88 -2.95 -7.45 2.17
C TYR A 88 -4.19 -8.08 1.52
N ALA A 89 -5.15 -8.50 2.35
CA ALA A 89 -6.37 -9.13 1.86
C ALA A 89 -7.15 -8.22 0.90
N PHE A 90 -7.24 -6.93 1.21
CA PHE A 90 -7.87 -5.96 0.32
C PHE A 90 -7.14 -5.86 -1.02
N LEU A 91 -5.83 -5.61 -1.00
CA LEU A 91 -5.06 -5.35 -2.23
C LEU A 91 -5.08 -6.53 -3.20
N VAL A 92 -4.94 -7.76 -2.71
CA VAL A 92 -4.87 -8.95 -3.58
C VAL A 92 -6.23 -9.43 -4.07
N ALA A 93 -7.32 -9.02 -3.42
CA ALA A 93 -8.67 -9.43 -3.75
C ALA A 93 -9.54 -8.32 -4.35
N ASN A 94 -9.05 -7.08 -4.42
CA ASN A 94 -9.87 -5.95 -4.86
C ASN A 94 -10.26 -6.08 -6.33
N GLU A 95 -11.54 -6.24 -6.60
CA GLU A 95 -12.16 -6.20 -7.93
C GLU A 95 -12.98 -4.91 -8.16
N GLY A 96 -13.07 -4.06 -7.12
CA GLY A 96 -13.78 -2.77 -7.16
C GLY A 96 -12.83 -1.60 -7.42
N VAL A 97 -13.30 -0.39 -7.11
CA VAL A 97 -12.49 0.83 -7.23
C VAL A 97 -11.31 0.82 -6.27
N GLY A 98 -10.29 1.58 -6.59
CA GLY A 98 -9.07 1.68 -5.78
C GLY A 98 -7.92 0.84 -6.32
N PRO A 99 -6.80 0.83 -5.60
CA PRO A 99 -5.62 0.08 -6.00
C PRO A 99 -5.84 -1.43 -5.83
N TYR A 100 -5.16 -2.20 -6.66
CA TYR A 100 -5.10 -3.66 -6.55
C TYR A 100 -3.68 -4.14 -6.81
N ALA A 101 -3.33 -5.26 -6.19
CA ALA A 101 -1.96 -5.78 -6.23
C ALA A 101 -1.92 -7.24 -6.65
N ILE A 102 -0.76 -7.61 -7.17
CA ILE A 102 -0.36 -9.00 -7.42
C ILE A 102 0.79 -9.32 -6.48
N GLU A 103 0.69 -10.42 -5.76
CA GLU A 103 1.82 -10.93 -4.97
C GLU A 103 2.87 -11.51 -5.91
N THR A 104 4.11 -11.04 -5.78
CA THR A 104 5.22 -11.36 -6.67
C THR A 104 6.49 -11.69 -5.86
N GLY A 105 7.65 -11.60 -6.51
CA GLY A 105 8.95 -11.69 -5.87
C GLY A 105 9.62 -10.33 -5.70
N GLU A 106 10.71 -10.33 -4.96
CA GLU A 106 11.50 -9.13 -4.67
C GLU A 106 11.97 -8.41 -5.95
N GLU A 107 12.36 -9.19 -6.96
CA GLU A 107 12.90 -8.67 -8.22
C GLU A 107 11.87 -7.95 -9.09
N GLN A 108 10.57 -8.10 -8.84
CA GLN A 108 9.51 -7.36 -9.53
C GLN A 108 9.11 -6.06 -8.84
N MET A 109 9.71 -5.74 -7.70
CA MET A 109 9.36 -4.52 -6.95
C MET A 109 9.72 -3.27 -7.74
N ARG A 110 8.77 -2.32 -7.74
CA ARG A 110 8.90 -0.99 -8.33
C ARG A 110 8.60 0.09 -7.28
N LEU A 111 8.96 1.32 -7.60
CA LEU A 111 8.64 2.48 -6.74
C LEU A 111 7.14 2.52 -6.43
N GLY A 112 6.79 2.73 -5.17
CA GLY A 112 5.41 2.78 -4.74
C GLY A 112 4.76 1.42 -4.46
N ASP A 113 5.46 0.31 -4.68
CA ASP A 113 5.00 -1.03 -4.30
C ASP A 113 5.09 -1.24 -2.78
N VAL A 114 4.45 -2.29 -2.30
CA VAL A 114 4.29 -2.59 -0.88
C VAL A 114 5.03 -3.86 -0.52
N ILE A 115 5.76 -3.82 0.60
CA ILE A 115 6.39 -5.01 1.18
C ILE A 115 5.84 -5.16 2.60
N GLN A 116 5.48 -6.38 2.98
CA GLN A 116 5.13 -6.70 4.35
C GLN A 116 6.09 -7.71 4.95
N LEU A 117 6.45 -7.51 6.21
CA LEU A 117 7.40 -8.34 6.94
C LEU A 117 6.69 -9.20 7.97
N GLY A 118 7.15 -10.44 8.09
CA GLY A 118 6.61 -11.42 9.01
C GLY A 118 7.65 -12.01 9.94
N ARG A 119 7.18 -12.53 11.08
CA ARG A 119 7.98 -13.23 12.09
C ARG A 119 8.04 -14.72 11.82
N GLN A 120 8.95 -15.39 12.50
CA GLN A 120 9.12 -16.83 12.39
C GLN A 120 7.90 -17.63 12.83
N ASP A 121 7.05 -17.07 13.71
CA ASP A 121 5.79 -17.70 14.14
C ASP A 121 4.66 -17.60 13.11
N GLY A 122 4.91 -16.95 11.95
CA GLY A 122 3.94 -16.80 10.87
C GLY A 122 3.11 -15.52 10.95
N THR A 123 3.31 -14.65 11.96
CA THR A 123 2.58 -13.37 12.06
C THR A 123 3.21 -12.30 11.19
N TRP A 124 2.35 -11.56 10.47
CA TRP A 124 2.74 -10.38 9.71
C TRP A 124 2.61 -9.14 10.60
N TYR A 125 3.65 -8.32 10.66
CA TYR A 125 3.71 -7.27 11.68
C TYR A 125 4.08 -5.88 11.15
N HIS A 126 4.52 -5.76 9.90
CA HIS A 126 5.02 -4.50 9.38
C HIS A 126 4.67 -4.31 7.91
N THR A 127 4.34 -3.06 7.54
CA THR A 127 4.05 -2.66 6.15
C THR A 127 5.00 -1.55 5.75
N LEU A 128 5.63 -1.70 4.59
CA LEU A 128 6.65 -0.80 4.04
C LEU A 128 6.26 -0.34 2.65
N LEU A 129 6.66 0.88 2.28
CA LEU A 129 6.55 1.37 0.90
C LEU A 129 7.93 1.37 0.24
N VAL A 130 8.02 0.82 -0.97
CA VAL A 130 9.23 0.85 -1.79
C VAL A 130 9.44 2.26 -2.34
N VAL A 131 10.59 2.86 -2.05
CA VAL A 131 10.92 4.22 -2.51
C VAL A 131 12.13 4.28 -3.44
N GLU A 132 12.93 3.22 -3.51
CA GLU A 132 14.04 3.04 -4.45
C GLU A 132 14.35 1.55 -4.60
N THR A 133 14.81 1.14 -5.78
CA THR A 133 15.14 -0.26 -6.07
C THR A 133 16.61 -0.50 -6.44
N GLN A 134 17.41 0.54 -6.55
CA GLN A 134 18.82 0.44 -6.94
C GLN A 134 19.74 1.13 -5.92
N PRO A 135 20.89 0.52 -5.56
CA PRO A 135 21.37 -0.81 -5.96
C PRO A 135 20.66 -1.98 -5.24
N VAL A 136 19.90 -1.69 -4.18
CA VAL A 136 19.05 -2.61 -3.42
C VAL A 136 17.71 -1.93 -3.15
N ILE A 137 16.74 -2.65 -2.58
CA ILE A 137 15.46 -2.04 -2.22
C ILE A 137 15.63 -1.15 -0.98
N TYR A 138 15.14 0.08 -1.09
CA TYR A 138 15.00 1.03 0.00
C TYR A 138 13.53 1.33 0.23
N VAL A 139 13.16 1.50 1.49
CA VAL A 139 11.77 1.67 1.90
C VAL A 139 11.57 2.88 2.78
N ALA A 140 10.31 3.31 2.85
CA ALA A 140 9.81 4.27 3.83
C ALA A 140 8.79 3.56 4.73
N ALA A 141 8.75 3.95 6.00
CA ALA A 141 7.85 3.35 6.99
C ALA A 141 7.60 4.26 8.17
N HIS A 142 6.43 4.08 8.80
CA HIS A 142 6.19 4.49 10.18
C HIS A 142 6.44 3.30 11.14
N THR A 143 6.47 3.57 12.44
CA THR A 143 7.00 2.67 13.49
C THR A 143 8.51 2.50 13.33
N ASN A 144 9.27 3.24 14.13
CA ASN A 144 10.68 3.55 13.89
C ASN A 144 10.82 4.22 12.52
N ASP A 145 10.30 5.43 12.42
CA ASP A 145 10.15 6.19 11.19
C ASP A 145 11.43 6.16 10.34
N ALA A 146 11.26 5.84 9.06
CA ALA A 146 12.38 5.69 8.14
C ALA A 146 12.01 6.18 6.74
N PHE A 147 13.01 6.79 6.08
CA PHE A 147 12.98 7.09 4.66
C PHE A 147 14.33 6.69 4.05
N MET A 148 14.30 5.99 2.92
CA MET A 148 15.50 5.44 2.27
C MET A 148 16.26 4.45 3.16
N ARG A 149 15.52 3.65 3.94
CA ARG A 149 16.13 2.59 4.74
C ARG A 149 16.26 1.32 3.89
N PRO A 150 17.46 0.69 3.84
CA PRO A 150 17.62 -0.58 3.12
C PRO A 150 16.70 -1.66 3.70
N LEU A 151 16.00 -2.40 2.84
CA LEU A 151 15.10 -3.49 3.25
C LEU A 151 15.81 -4.49 4.18
N TYR A 152 17.02 -4.89 3.82
CA TYR A 152 17.78 -5.89 4.57
C TYR A 152 18.41 -5.37 5.87
N SER A 153 18.17 -4.11 6.22
CA SER A 153 18.50 -3.61 7.55
C SER A 153 17.42 -3.93 8.59
N TYR A 154 16.27 -4.43 8.15
CA TYR A 154 15.22 -4.95 9.03
C TYR A 154 15.51 -6.39 9.44
N ASP A 155 15.13 -6.76 10.65
CA ASP A 155 15.14 -8.15 11.10
C ASP A 155 13.76 -8.78 10.83
N PHE A 156 13.70 -9.74 9.91
CA PHE A 156 12.46 -10.42 9.56
C PHE A 156 12.73 -11.87 9.16
N ALA A 157 11.76 -12.74 9.40
CA ALA A 157 11.83 -14.14 9.03
C ALA A 157 11.20 -14.42 7.65
N MET A 158 10.21 -13.63 7.26
CA MET A 158 9.51 -13.76 5.98
C MET A 158 9.10 -12.39 5.47
N ALA A 159 8.97 -12.31 4.15
CA ALA A 159 8.48 -11.11 3.47
C ALA A 159 7.49 -11.50 2.38
N ARG A 160 6.51 -10.64 2.12
CA ARG A 160 5.65 -10.73 0.95
C ARG A 160 5.69 -9.43 0.16
N TYR A 161 5.71 -9.56 -1.14
CA TYR A 161 5.97 -8.49 -2.09
C TYR A 161 4.72 -8.24 -2.91
N LEU A 162 4.14 -7.07 -2.78
CA LEU A 162 2.87 -6.69 -3.40
C LEU A 162 3.14 -5.64 -4.48
N HIS A 163 3.08 -6.09 -5.72
CA HIS A 163 3.18 -5.19 -6.87
C HIS A 163 1.83 -4.55 -7.12
N ILE A 164 1.74 -3.22 -7.02
CA ILE A 164 0.52 -2.49 -7.36
C ILE A 164 0.37 -2.51 -8.87
N ASP A 165 -0.59 -3.29 -9.36
CA ASP A 165 -0.76 -3.56 -10.78
C ASP A 165 -1.60 -2.50 -11.49
N GLY A 166 -2.39 -1.75 -10.75
CA GLY A 166 -3.19 -0.67 -11.28
C GLY A 166 -4.18 -0.12 -10.27
N VAL A 167 -5.03 0.76 -10.76
CA VAL A 167 -6.11 1.40 -10.02
C VAL A 167 -7.38 1.34 -10.86
N ARG A 168 -8.52 1.03 -10.24
CA ARG A 168 -9.82 1.15 -10.89
C ARG A 168 -10.55 2.38 -10.37
N VAL A 169 -11.14 3.14 -11.28
CA VAL A 169 -11.93 4.34 -10.98
C VAL A 169 -13.28 4.25 -11.70
N TRP A 170 -14.23 5.06 -11.26
CA TRP A 170 -15.53 5.18 -11.94
C TRP A 170 -15.44 5.86 -13.30
#